data_c581a49d6949f5886e442e4973b69d57
#
_entry.id   c581a49d6949f5886e442e4973b69d57
#
_cell.length_a   1.000
_cell.length_b   1.000
_cell.length_c   1.000
_cell.angle_alpha   90.00
_cell.angle_beta   90.00
_cell.angle_gamma   90.00
#
_symmetry.space_group_name_H-M   'P 1'
#
loop_
_entity.id
_entity.type
_entity.pdbx_description
1 polymer ?
#
loop_
_entity_poly.entity_id
_entity_poly.type
_entity_poly.pdbx_seq_one_letter_code
_entity_poly.pdbx_strand_id
1 'polypeptide(L)'
;ADVFVHRESQCEGKCIRGFKGDPISIGKLERFVADWSRENGVVPAKPETTNGIKVAVIGSGPSGLTCAGDLAKLGYEVTIFEALHEPGGVLTYGIPEFRLPKTRVVRPEVENVKKLGVKIEQTLSSASPLPLTN
;
A
#
# COMPACT_ATOMS: atom_id res chain seq x y z
N ALA A 1 5.07 -11.43 -17.01
CA ALA A 1 4.61 -10.14 -16.53
C ALA A 1 3.10 -10.10 -16.21
N ASP A 2 2.35 -11.19 -16.37
CA ASP A 2 0.88 -11.24 -16.16
C ASP A 2 0.49 -11.58 -14.72
N VAL A 3 1.19 -10.98 -13.78
CA VAL A 3 1.36 -11.59 -12.46
C VAL A 3 0.40 -11.06 -11.40
N PHE A 4 -0.30 -9.95 -11.64
CA PHE A 4 -1.01 -9.27 -10.57
C PHE A 4 -2.48 -9.04 -10.76
N VAL A 5 -3.00 -9.24 -11.94
CA VAL A 5 -4.44 -9.12 -12.13
C VAL A 5 -5.05 -10.49 -11.88
N HIS A 6 -5.86 -10.61 -10.84
CA HIS A 6 -6.82 -11.68 -10.78
C HIS A 6 -7.50 -11.73 -12.15
N ARG A 7 -7.72 -12.93 -12.69
CA ARG A 7 -8.44 -13.12 -13.98
C ARG A 7 -9.83 -12.47 -14.02
N GLU A 8 -10.29 -11.98 -12.89
CA GLU A 8 -11.53 -11.23 -12.73
C GLU A 8 -11.27 -9.73 -12.93
N SER A 9 -10.90 -9.35 -14.15
CA SER A 9 -10.83 -7.95 -14.55
C SER A 9 -12.24 -7.40 -14.75
N GLN A 10 -12.92 -7.11 -13.66
CA GLN A 10 -14.31 -6.62 -13.67
C GLN A 10 -14.47 -5.37 -14.52
N CYS A 11 -13.50 -4.48 -14.51
CA CYS A 11 -13.47 -3.26 -15.30
C CYS A 11 -13.36 -3.57 -16.80
N GLU A 12 -12.49 -4.49 -17.18
CA GLU A 12 -12.31 -4.93 -18.58
C GLU A 12 -13.52 -5.69 -19.08
N GLY A 13 -14.12 -6.54 -18.25
CA GLY A 13 -15.34 -7.28 -18.57
C GLY A 13 -16.57 -6.40 -18.83
N LYS A 14 -16.56 -5.16 -18.33
CA LYS A 14 -17.63 -4.17 -18.57
C LYS A 14 -17.19 -3.04 -19.51
N CYS A 15 -16.03 -3.15 -20.11
CA CYS A 15 -15.52 -2.14 -21.02
C CYS A 15 -16.40 -2.06 -22.28
N ILE A 16 -16.87 -0.86 -22.61
CA ILE A 16 -17.75 -0.62 -23.77
C ILE A 16 -17.08 -1.03 -25.09
N ARG A 17 -15.75 -1.00 -25.18
CA ARG A 17 -15.03 -1.50 -26.35
C ARG A 17 -15.20 -3.01 -26.56
N GLY A 18 -15.41 -3.76 -25.48
CA GLY A 18 -15.64 -5.19 -25.54
C GLY A 18 -16.85 -5.61 -26.37
N PHE A 19 -17.77 -4.69 -26.69
CA PHE A 19 -18.88 -4.93 -27.61
C PHE A 19 -18.47 -4.92 -29.11
N LYS A 20 -17.31 -4.33 -29.44
CA LYS A 20 -16.85 -4.13 -30.82
C LYS A 20 -15.43 -4.65 -31.08
N GLY A 21 -14.86 -5.39 -30.14
CA GLY A 21 -13.50 -5.90 -30.22
C GLY A 21 -12.92 -6.16 -28.83
N ASP A 22 -11.61 -6.09 -28.69
CA ASP A 22 -10.96 -6.32 -27.42
C ASP A 22 -11.19 -5.15 -26.44
N PRO A 23 -11.46 -5.42 -25.15
CA PRO A 23 -11.55 -4.39 -24.14
C PRO A 23 -10.21 -3.68 -23.93
N ILE A 24 -10.23 -2.50 -23.34
CA ILE A 24 -9.00 -1.80 -22.94
C ILE A 24 -8.34 -2.60 -21.82
N SER A 25 -7.04 -2.88 -21.95
CA SER A 25 -6.24 -3.59 -20.93
C SER A 25 -5.95 -2.69 -19.73
N ILE A 26 -6.99 -2.40 -18.94
CA ILE A 26 -6.95 -1.43 -17.83
C ILE A 26 -5.89 -1.83 -16.81
N GLY A 27 -5.88 -3.08 -16.38
CA GLY A 27 -4.91 -3.56 -15.40
C GLY A 27 -3.44 -3.47 -15.87
N LYS A 28 -3.19 -3.68 -17.16
CA LYS A 28 -1.85 -3.51 -17.73
C LYS A 28 -1.44 -2.03 -17.78
N LEU A 29 -2.38 -1.14 -18.06
CA LEU A 29 -2.14 0.30 -18.06
C LEU A 29 -1.90 0.83 -16.65
N GLU A 30 -2.68 0.40 -15.66
CA GLU A 30 -2.46 0.73 -14.26
C GLU A 30 -1.06 0.31 -13.80
N ARG A 31 -0.66 -0.91 -14.12
CA ARG A 31 0.68 -1.39 -13.82
C ARG A 31 1.76 -0.58 -14.51
N PHE A 32 1.59 -0.29 -15.79
CA PHE A 32 2.54 0.53 -16.56
C PHE A 32 2.75 1.90 -15.91
N VAL A 33 1.67 2.59 -15.54
CA VAL A 33 1.73 3.90 -14.89
C VAL A 33 2.42 3.82 -13.53
N ALA A 34 2.11 2.79 -12.73
CA ALA A 34 2.74 2.59 -11.43
C ALA A 34 4.25 2.30 -11.55
N ASP A 35 4.65 1.44 -12.49
CA ASP A 35 6.05 1.14 -12.76
C ASP A 35 6.79 2.39 -13.24
N TRP A 36 6.21 3.14 -14.18
CA TRP A 36 6.75 4.39 -14.69
C TRP A 36 6.92 5.45 -13.59
N SER A 37 5.90 5.61 -12.75
CA SER A 37 5.92 6.56 -11.62
C SER A 37 7.06 6.24 -10.66
N ARG A 38 7.26 4.97 -10.36
CA ARG A 38 8.35 4.51 -9.48
C ARG A 38 9.72 4.75 -10.10
N GLU A 39 9.89 4.42 -11.38
CA GLU A 39 11.16 4.59 -12.10
C GLU A 39 11.55 6.06 -12.29
N ASN A 40 10.56 6.94 -12.41
CA ASN A 40 10.77 8.39 -12.53
C ASN A 40 10.72 9.13 -11.19
N GLY A 41 10.66 8.41 -10.07
CA GLY A 41 10.73 9.01 -8.75
C GLY A 41 9.57 9.95 -8.41
N VAL A 42 8.40 9.72 -8.99
CA VAL A 42 7.20 10.51 -8.68
C VAL A 42 6.77 10.18 -7.25
N VAL A 43 6.84 11.17 -6.38
CA VAL A 43 6.43 11.06 -4.98
C VAL A 43 5.16 11.87 -4.76
N PRO A 44 4.15 11.34 -4.07
CA PRO A 44 2.97 12.11 -3.72
C PRO A 44 3.34 13.35 -2.90
N ALA A 45 2.71 14.46 -3.21
CA ALA A 45 2.92 15.69 -2.45
C ALA A 45 2.38 15.53 -1.03
N LYS A 46 3.24 15.83 -0.04
CA LYS A 46 2.82 15.93 1.35
C LYS A 46 2.04 17.24 1.53
N PRO A 47 0.90 17.27 2.24
CA PRO A 47 0.22 18.51 2.55
C PRO A 47 1.12 19.44 3.39
N GLU A 48 1.08 20.73 3.10
CA GLU A 48 1.88 21.74 3.81
C GLU A 48 1.44 21.93 5.25
N THR A 49 0.17 21.70 5.54
CA THR A 49 -0.44 21.89 6.86
C THR A 49 -1.17 20.63 7.31
N THR A 50 -1.11 20.36 8.61
CA THR A 50 -1.92 19.33 9.24
C THR A 50 -3.20 19.94 9.81
N ASN A 51 -4.27 19.14 9.89
CA ASN A 51 -5.51 19.54 10.56
C ASN A 51 -5.49 19.27 12.08
N GLY A 52 -4.38 18.75 12.61
CA GLY A 52 -4.18 18.42 14.02
C GLY A 52 -4.94 17.19 14.52
N ILE A 53 -5.66 16.50 13.66
CA ILE A 53 -6.43 15.31 14.04
C ILE A 53 -5.56 14.06 13.87
N LYS A 54 -5.44 13.29 14.95
CA LYS A 54 -4.68 12.04 14.98
C LYS A 54 -5.58 10.86 14.64
N VAL A 55 -5.11 10.00 13.74
CA VAL A 55 -5.83 8.79 13.31
C VAL A 55 -4.93 7.57 13.51
N ALA A 56 -5.46 6.55 14.16
CA ALA A 56 -4.82 5.25 14.28
C ALA A 56 -5.38 4.29 13.20
N VAL A 57 -4.49 3.66 12.45
CA VAL A 57 -4.82 2.62 11.48
C VAL A 57 -4.26 1.30 12.01
N ILE A 58 -5.08 0.27 12.08
CA ILE A 58 -4.67 -1.04 12.59
C ILE A 58 -4.33 -1.96 11.41
N GLY A 59 -3.07 -2.34 11.34
CA GLY A 59 -2.50 -3.17 10.28
C GLY A 59 -1.99 -2.39 9.07
N SER A 60 -0.85 -2.83 8.56
CA SER A 60 -0.16 -2.24 7.40
C SER A 60 -0.35 -3.05 6.10
N GLY A 61 -1.42 -3.84 6.01
CA GLY A 61 -1.80 -4.49 4.76
C GLY A 61 -2.21 -3.47 3.68
N PRO A 62 -2.58 -3.94 2.47
CA PRO A 62 -2.94 -3.05 1.34
C PRO A 62 -3.97 -2.01 1.73
N SER A 63 -5.03 -2.41 2.43
CA SER A 63 -6.11 -1.53 2.88
C SER A 63 -5.62 -0.47 3.86
N GLY A 64 -4.82 -0.88 4.87
CA GLY A 64 -4.27 0.03 5.87
C GLY A 64 -3.30 1.04 5.26
N LEU A 65 -2.42 0.61 4.36
CA LEU A 65 -1.48 1.50 3.67
C LEU A 65 -2.22 2.52 2.79
N THR A 66 -3.24 2.09 2.03
CA THR A 66 -4.04 2.98 1.19
C THR A 66 -4.79 3.99 2.04
N CYS A 67 -5.52 3.52 3.06
CA CYS A 67 -6.26 4.39 3.97
C CYS A 67 -5.35 5.43 4.64
N ALA A 68 -4.21 4.99 5.16
CA ALA A 68 -3.25 5.87 5.82
C ALA A 68 -2.67 6.90 4.85
N GLY A 69 -2.33 6.50 3.63
CA GLY A 69 -1.82 7.40 2.60
C GLY A 69 -2.83 8.45 2.20
N ASP A 70 -4.09 8.08 2.02
CA ASP A 70 -5.14 9.02 1.62
C ASP A 70 -5.49 9.99 2.77
N LEU A 71 -5.58 9.51 3.99
CA LEU A 71 -5.76 10.37 5.16
C LEU A 71 -4.59 11.35 5.35
N ALA A 72 -3.36 10.90 5.15
CA ALA A 72 -2.19 11.76 5.24
C ALA A 72 -2.21 12.87 4.17
N LYS A 73 -2.63 12.57 2.94
CA LYS A 73 -2.83 13.59 1.87
C LYS A 73 -3.89 14.63 2.25
N LEU A 74 -4.87 14.26 3.06
CA LEU A 74 -5.92 15.15 3.58
C LEU A 74 -5.47 15.94 4.83
N GLY A 75 -4.22 15.77 5.28
CA GLY A 75 -3.66 16.52 6.39
C GLY A 75 -3.86 15.90 7.77
N TYR A 76 -4.31 14.66 7.88
CA TYR A 76 -4.40 13.95 9.15
C TYR A 76 -3.03 13.44 9.62
N GLU A 77 -2.83 13.42 10.94
CA GLU A 77 -1.66 12.80 11.56
C GLU A 77 -1.91 11.31 11.76
N VAL A 78 -1.41 10.50 10.83
CA VAL A 78 -1.73 9.06 10.79
C VAL A 78 -0.61 8.24 11.40
N THR A 79 -0.98 7.28 12.27
CA THR A 79 -0.09 6.24 12.78
C THR A 79 -0.69 4.87 12.45
N ILE A 80 0.09 4.04 11.76
CA ILE A 80 -0.24 2.64 11.52
C ILE A 80 0.37 1.80 12.63
N PHE A 81 -0.42 0.95 13.26
CA PHE A 81 0.05 -0.04 14.23
C PHE A 81 0.10 -1.41 13.55
N GLU A 82 1.30 -1.97 13.45
CA GLU A 82 1.56 -3.26 12.79
C GLU A 82 2.04 -4.29 13.79
N ALA A 83 1.40 -5.46 13.81
CA ALA A 83 1.77 -6.55 14.69
C ALA A 83 2.94 -7.41 14.18
N LEU A 84 3.19 -7.39 12.88
CA LEU A 84 4.23 -8.18 12.24
C LEU A 84 5.56 -7.42 12.14
N HIS A 85 6.64 -8.16 11.90
CA HIS A 85 8.00 -7.61 11.84
C HIS A 85 8.24 -6.67 10.67
N GLU A 86 7.52 -6.88 9.55
CA GLU A 86 7.63 -6.04 8.37
C GLU A 86 6.25 -5.52 7.95
N PRO A 87 6.14 -4.26 7.55
CA PRO A 87 4.89 -3.71 7.03
C PRO A 87 4.56 -4.31 5.66
N GLY A 88 3.27 -4.28 5.31
CA GLY A 88 2.76 -4.75 4.03
C GLY A 88 1.76 -5.90 4.12
N GLY A 89 1.64 -6.56 5.28
CA GLY A 89 0.69 -7.64 5.50
C GLY A 89 0.81 -8.75 4.45
N VAL A 90 -0.30 -9.09 3.78
CA VAL A 90 -0.31 -10.13 2.73
C VAL A 90 0.63 -9.82 1.56
N LEU A 91 0.90 -8.55 1.27
CA LEU A 91 1.86 -8.17 0.23
C LEU A 91 3.28 -8.66 0.56
N THR A 92 3.64 -8.67 1.83
CA THR A 92 4.95 -9.10 2.30
C THR A 92 4.99 -10.60 2.60
N TYR A 93 4.00 -11.11 3.31
CA TYR A 93 4.02 -12.47 3.86
C TYR A 93 3.24 -13.49 3.03
N GLY A 94 2.25 -13.08 2.24
CA GLY A 94 1.35 -13.98 1.54
C GLY A 94 1.67 -14.17 0.06
N ILE A 95 2.11 -13.12 -0.64
CA ILE A 95 2.36 -13.19 -2.07
C ILE A 95 3.81 -13.62 -2.33
N PRO A 96 4.08 -14.63 -3.17
CA PRO A 96 5.44 -15.08 -3.46
C PRO A 96 6.31 -14.00 -4.12
N GLU A 97 7.63 -14.02 -3.85
CA GLU A 97 8.61 -13.05 -4.35
C GLU A 97 8.61 -12.93 -5.89
N PHE A 98 8.48 -14.06 -6.59
CA PHE A 98 8.43 -14.07 -8.06
C PHE A 98 7.18 -13.40 -8.63
N ARG A 99 6.14 -13.26 -7.81
CA ARG A 99 4.91 -12.55 -8.16
C ARG A 99 4.95 -11.09 -7.77
N LEU A 100 5.40 -10.78 -6.57
CA LEU A 100 5.51 -9.42 -6.03
C LEU A 100 6.86 -9.24 -5.36
N PRO A 101 7.86 -8.70 -6.08
CA PRO A 101 9.18 -8.43 -5.53
C PRO A 101 9.08 -7.44 -4.35
N LYS A 102 9.45 -7.89 -3.15
CA LYS A 102 9.29 -7.10 -1.92
C LYS A 102 10.18 -5.86 -1.95
N THR A 103 11.44 -6.06 -2.33
CA THR A 103 12.43 -4.96 -2.37
C THR A 103 12.14 -3.94 -3.46
N ARG A 104 11.64 -4.38 -4.62
CA ARG A 104 11.40 -3.49 -5.76
C ARG A 104 10.03 -2.82 -5.76
N VAL A 105 9.04 -3.42 -5.10
CA VAL A 105 7.65 -2.95 -5.16
C VAL A 105 7.12 -2.61 -3.77
N VAL A 106 7.04 -3.58 -2.86
CA VAL A 106 6.36 -3.38 -1.57
C VAL A 106 7.08 -2.37 -0.70
N ARG A 107 8.40 -2.49 -0.53
CA ARG A 107 9.17 -1.56 0.31
C ARG A 107 9.14 -0.13 -0.21
N PRO A 108 9.33 0.16 -1.51
CA PRO A 108 9.16 1.51 -2.03
C PRO A 108 7.76 2.09 -1.81
N GLU A 109 6.71 1.30 -1.94
CA GLU A 109 5.34 1.76 -1.66
C GLU A 109 5.16 2.12 -0.18
N VAL A 110 5.65 1.28 0.73
CA VAL A 110 5.64 1.58 2.17
C VAL A 110 6.41 2.87 2.48
N GLU A 111 7.60 3.04 1.87
CA GLU A 111 8.40 4.25 2.05
C GLU A 111 7.70 5.49 1.47
N ASN A 112 6.98 5.38 0.37
CA ASN A 112 6.18 6.48 -0.17
C ASN A 112 5.06 6.90 0.80
N VAL A 113 4.41 5.95 1.46
CA VAL A 113 3.42 6.25 2.51
C VAL A 113 4.08 6.95 3.71
N LYS A 114 5.27 6.52 4.13
CA LYS A 114 6.03 7.19 5.20
C LYS A 114 6.43 8.63 4.81
N LYS A 115 6.82 8.86 3.55
CA LYS A 115 7.15 10.21 3.05
C LYS A 115 5.98 11.19 3.13
N LEU A 116 4.74 10.71 3.11
CA LEU A 116 3.55 11.53 3.36
C LEU A 116 3.41 11.96 4.82
N GLY A 117 4.25 11.44 5.72
CA GLY A 117 4.22 11.74 7.15
C GLY A 117 3.54 10.68 8.00
N VAL A 118 3.14 9.56 7.42
CA VAL A 118 2.57 8.43 8.16
C VAL A 118 3.64 7.76 9.01
N LYS A 119 3.34 7.55 10.28
CA LYS A 119 4.17 6.77 11.20
C LYS A 119 3.74 5.31 11.16
N ILE A 120 4.70 4.39 11.22
CA ILE A 120 4.43 2.95 11.33
C ILE A 120 5.09 2.47 12.61
N GLU A 121 4.28 2.02 13.57
CA GLU A 121 4.71 1.47 14.85
C GLU A 121 4.51 -0.04 14.84
N GLN A 122 5.58 -0.77 15.10
CA GLN A 122 5.57 -2.23 15.17
C GLN A 122 5.44 -2.66 16.63
N THR A 123 4.36 -3.34 16.96
CA THR A 123 4.00 -3.69 18.34
C THR A 123 4.95 -4.72 18.96
N LEU A 124 5.63 -5.53 18.14
CA LEU A 124 6.54 -6.59 18.62
C LEU A 124 7.93 -6.09 19.04
N SER A 125 8.31 -4.84 18.71
CA SER A 125 9.64 -4.32 19.10
C SER A 125 9.68 -3.73 20.52
N SER A 126 8.54 -3.58 21.19
CA SER A 126 8.43 -2.95 22.53
C SER A 126 7.78 -3.83 23.60
N ALA A 127 7.43 -5.06 23.31
CA ALA A 127 6.95 -5.98 24.31
C ALA A 127 8.13 -6.50 25.16
N SER A 128 8.51 -5.74 26.17
CA SER A 128 9.13 -6.36 27.35
C SER A 128 8.15 -7.44 27.85
N PRO A 129 8.62 -8.66 28.14
CA PRO A 129 7.75 -9.69 28.67
C PRO A 129 7.09 -9.16 29.95
N LEU A 130 5.76 -9.15 29.96
CA LEU A 130 5.03 -8.84 31.17
C LEU A 130 5.54 -9.77 32.29
N PRO A 131 5.89 -9.26 33.47
CA PRO A 131 6.27 -10.12 34.56
C PRO A 131 5.08 -11.03 34.87
N LEU A 132 5.27 -12.34 34.75
CA LEU A 132 4.33 -13.34 35.21
C LEU A 132 4.28 -13.17 36.74
N THR A 133 3.28 -12.47 37.23
CA THR A 133 2.96 -12.47 38.66
C THR A 133 2.30 -13.80 38.97
N ASN A 134 2.99 -14.62 39.78
CA ASN A 134 2.47 -15.79 40.44
C ASN A 134 1.31 -15.43 41.37
#